data_e94b8108f09d47e21e0ba252efb44151
#
_entry.id   e94b8108f09d47e21e0ba252efb44151
#
_cell.length_a   1.000
_cell.length_b   1.000
_cell.length_c   1.000
_cell.angle_alpha   90.00
_cell.angle_beta   90.00
_cell.angle_gamma   90.00
#
_symmetry.space_group_name_H-M   'P 1'
#
loop_
_entity.id
_entity.type
_entity.pdbx_description
1 polymer ?
#
loop_
_entity_poly.entity_id
_entity_poly.type
_entity_poly.pdbx_seq_one_letter_code
_entity_poly.pdbx_strand_id
1 'polypeptide(L)'
;MRKFSVFLFILSTILLGACNGQTDNITYAMIVVVHNKEYNGTETVKDEGIKMGERIGEIEKETPVDVMPENNQSNSFEVGSKIYSVQGTDQYIIVIDKDNEEHLLESAPGDE
;
A
#
# COMPACT_ATOMS: atom_id res chain seq x y z
N MET A 1 -33.33 -28.58 -32.29
CA MET A 1 -32.81 -27.40 -32.88
C MET A 1 -32.98 -26.18 -31.97
N ARG A 2 -34.17 -25.92 -31.61
CA ARG A 2 -34.42 -24.71 -30.80
C ARG A 2 -33.71 -24.76 -29.45
N LYS A 3 -33.50 -25.96 -28.98
CA LYS A 3 -32.82 -26.10 -27.69
C LYS A 3 -31.37 -25.61 -27.72
N PHE A 4 -30.78 -25.69 -28.86
CA PHE A 4 -29.39 -25.23 -28.99
C PHE A 4 -29.28 -23.73 -28.83
N SER A 5 -30.22 -23.02 -29.36
CA SER A 5 -30.24 -21.58 -29.24
C SER A 5 -30.31 -21.14 -27.80
N VAL A 6 -31.21 -21.78 -27.06
CA VAL A 6 -31.36 -21.41 -25.66
C VAL A 6 -30.13 -21.73 -24.85
N PHE A 7 -29.53 -22.85 -25.18
CA PHE A 7 -28.33 -23.27 -24.49
C PHE A 7 -27.19 -22.31 -24.68
N LEU A 8 -26.99 -21.85 -25.90
CA LEU A 8 -25.95 -20.89 -26.19
C LEU A 8 -26.19 -19.57 -25.49
N PHE A 9 -27.43 -19.22 -25.39
CA PHE A 9 -27.78 -17.97 -24.74
C PHE A 9 -27.39 -17.98 -23.27
N ILE A 10 -27.65 -19.07 -22.61
CA ILE A 10 -27.33 -19.22 -21.19
C ILE A 10 -25.82 -19.17 -20.99
N LEU A 11 -25.09 -19.78 -21.88
CA LEU A 11 -23.66 -19.80 -21.79
C LEU A 11 -23.07 -18.41 -21.90
N SER A 12 -23.65 -17.64 -22.78
CA SER A 12 -23.21 -16.26 -22.97
C SER A 12 -23.43 -15.44 -21.69
N THR A 13 -24.52 -15.65 -21.03
CA THR A 13 -24.82 -14.93 -19.81
C THR A 13 -23.81 -15.24 -18.71
N ILE A 14 -23.40 -16.46 -18.63
CA ILE A 14 -22.43 -16.85 -17.60
C ILE A 14 -21.11 -16.15 -17.80
N LEU A 15 -20.69 -16.00 -19.03
CA LEU A 15 -19.43 -15.31 -19.32
C LEU A 15 -19.46 -13.87 -18.88
N LEU A 16 -20.58 -13.21 -19.07
CA LEU A 16 -20.69 -11.83 -18.67
C LEU A 16 -20.62 -11.68 -17.17
N GLY A 17 -21.21 -12.62 -16.45
CA GLY A 17 -21.16 -12.58 -15.01
C GLY A 17 -19.76 -12.71 -14.46
N ALA A 18 -18.93 -13.50 -15.13
CA ALA A 18 -17.57 -13.70 -14.66
C ALA A 18 -16.72 -12.44 -14.76
N CYS A 19 -17.02 -11.59 -15.70
CA CYS A 19 -16.22 -10.40 -15.89
C CYS A 19 -16.43 -9.35 -14.81
N ASN A 20 -17.60 -9.36 -14.19
CA ASN A 20 -17.91 -8.31 -13.23
C ASN A 20 -17.23 -8.50 -11.89
N GLY A 21 -16.78 -9.68 -11.60
CA GLY A 21 -16.20 -9.95 -10.28
C GLY A 21 -14.85 -9.33 -10.06
N GLN A 22 -14.25 -8.75 -11.07
CA GLN A 22 -12.89 -8.28 -10.95
C GLN A 22 -12.78 -6.80 -10.68
N THR A 23 -13.86 -6.09 -10.68
CA THR A 23 -13.80 -4.64 -10.58
C THR A 23 -14.08 -4.10 -9.20
N ASP A 24 -14.35 -4.95 -8.25
CA ASP A 24 -14.80 -4.50 -6.94
C ASP A 24 -13.71 -4.46 -5.88
N ASN A 25 -12.52 -4.87 -6.21
CA ASN A 25 -11.44 -4.93 -5.22
C ASN A 25 -10.76 -3.59 -5.11
N ILE A 26 -10.75 -3.06 -3.91
CA ILE A 26 -10.05 -1.81 -3.61
C ILE A 26 -8.78 -2.18 -2.86
N THR A 27 -7.66 -1.77 -3.40
CA THR A 27 -6.36 -2.04 -2.80
C THR A 27 -5.63 -0.72 -2.63
N TYR A 28 -5.26 -0.40 -1.42
CA TYR A 28 -4.48 0.79 -1.15
C TYR A 28 -3.04 0.56 -1.56
N ALA A 29 -2.37 1.63 -1.93
CA ALA A 29 -0.94 1.57 -2.18
C ALA A 29 -0.20 1.26 -0.88
N MET A 30 1.12 1.11 -0.98
CA MET A 30 1.94 0.91 0.20
C MET A 30 1.82 2.12 1.11
N ILE A 31 1.31 1.93 2.31
CA ILE A 31 1.02 3.02 3.23
C ILE A 31 1.64 2.74 4.59
N VAL A 32 2.25 3.76 5.16
CA VAL A 32 2.70 3.76 6.54
C VAL A 32 2.19 5.05 7.17
N VAL A 33 1.61 4.94 8.36
CA VAL A 33 1.18 6.12 9.10
C VAL A 33 2.03 6.23 10.36
N VAL A 34 2.63 7.39 10.54
CA VAL A 34 3.43 7.66 11.72
C VAL A 34 3.31 9.13 12.05
N HIS A 35 3.20 9.45 13.36
CA HIS A 35 3.00 10.82 13.83
C HIS A 35 1.77 11.44 13.18
N ASN A 36 0.72 10.63 13.01
CA ASN A 36 -0.55 11.06 12.42
C ASN A 36 -0.43 11.54 10.99
N LYS A 37 0.59 11.09 10.28
CA LYS A 37 0.81 11.51 8.90
C LYS A 37 0.96 10.27 8.03
N GLU A 38 0.31 10.30 6.89
CA GLU A 38 0.32 9.18 5.95
C GLU A 38 1.46 9.33 4.97
N TYR A 39 2.21 8.25 4.77
CA TYR A 39 3.30 8.19 3.80
C TYR A 39 3.06 7.03 2.86
N ASN A 40 3.38 7.26 1.60
CA ASN A 40 3.20 6.25 0.56
C ASN A 40 4.52 5.87 -0.05
N GLY A 41 4.64 4.62 -0.44
CA GLY A 41 5.85 4.16 -1.09
C GLY A 41 6.09 4.86 -2.41
N THR A 42 7.35 5.12 -2.71
CA THR A 42 7.72 5.71 -3.98
C THR A 42 8.45 4.66 -4.79
N GLU A 43 8.44 4.84 -6.10
CA GLU A 43 9.09 3.88 -6.97
C GLU A 43 10.57 4.12 -7.12
N THR A 44 11.02 5.30 -6.84
CA THR A 44 12.42 5.62 -7.06
C THR A 44 13.05 6.17 -5.82
N VAL A 45 14.13 5.56 -5.42
CA VAL A 45 14.92 6.01 -4.29
C VAL A 45 16.25 6.48 -4.84
N LYS A 46 16.21 7.53 -5.61
CA LYS A 46 17.44 7.94 -6.25
C LYS A 46 17.89 9.32 -5.88
N ASP A 47 17.37 9.82 -4.81
CA ASP A 47 17.75 11.14 -4.41
C ASP A 47 19.00 11.03 -3.53
N GLU A 48 20.09 11.53 -4.03
CA GLU A 48 21.35 11.44 -3.30
C GLU A 48 21.39 12.34 -2.10
N GLY A 49 20.42 13.23 -1.96
CA GLY A 49 20.35 14.08 -0.80
C GLY A 49 19.61 13.50 0.37
N ILE A 50 19.05 12.31 0.20
CA ILE A 50 18.27 11.68 1.25
C ILE A 50 19.21 11.03 2.26
N LYS A 51 19.09 11.45 3.51
CA LYS A 51 19.90 10.87 4.59
C LYS A 51 18.99 10.46 5.72
N MET A 52 19.20 9.25 6.21
CA MET A 52 18.41 8.72 7.31
C MET A 52 18.66 9.53 8.58
N GLY A 53 17.58 9.86 9.27
CA GLY A 53 17.65 10.55 10.53
C GLY A 53 17.48 9.60 11.70
N GLU A 54 16.65 9.99 12.66
CA GLU A 54 16.45 9.23 13.87
C GLU A 54 15.31 8.25 13.70
N ARG A 55 15.33 7.20 14.51
CA ARG A 55 14.21 6.28 14.55
C ARG A 55 13.03 7.00 15.20
N ILE A 56 11.89 7.00 14.51
CA ILE A 56 10.71 7.70 14.99
C ILE A 56 9.56 6.75 15.28
N GLY A 57 9.70 5.47 14.98
CA GLY A 57 8.64 4.53 15.27
C GLY A 57 8.97 3.14 14.84
N GLU A 58 7.97 2.30 14.97
CA GLU A 58 8.07 0.90 14.59
C GLU A 58 6.69 0.43 14.19
N ILE A 59 6.61 -0.42 13.17
CA ILE A 59 5.31 -0.95 12.75
C ILE A 59 4.79 -1.87 13.83
N GLU A 60 3.65 -1.52 14.40
CA GLU A 60 3.04 -2.27 15.49
C GLU A 60 1.93 -3.19 15.02
N LYS A 61 1.40 -2.95 13.83
CA LYS A 61 0.34 -3.77 13.28
C LYS A 61 0.38 -3.70 11.77
N GLU A 62 0.26 -4.85 11.15
CA GLU A 62 0.12 -4.92 9.71
C GLU A 62 -1.35 -5.09 9.38
N THR A 63 -1.91 -4.17 8.59
CA THR A 63 -3.31 -4.25 8.20
C THR A 63 -3.45 -4.97 6.88
N PRO A 64 -4.66 -5.51 6.58
CA PRO A 64 -4.91 -6.03 5.25
C PRO A 64 -4.76 -4.94 4.19
N VAL A 65 -4.56 -5.35 2.95
CA VAL A 65 -4.28 -4.40 1.88
C VAL A 65 -5.44 -3.47 1.57
N ASP A 66 -6.63 -3.82 2.03
CA ASP A 66 -7.82 -2.99 1.80
C ASP A 66 -8.27 -2.26 3.06
N VAL A 67 -7.43 -2.19 4.08
CA VAL A 67 -7.73 -1.49 5.31
C VAL A 67 -6.72 -0.37 5.48
N MET A 68 -7.24 0.83 5.78
CA MET A 68 -6.37 1.98 5.98
C MET A 68 -5.63 1.85 7.30
N PRO A 69 -4.29 1.92 7.28
CA PRO A 69 -3.54 1.84 8.52
C PRO A 69 -3.75 3.06 9.40
N GLU A 70 -3.59 2.86 10.70
CA GLU A 70 -3.56 3.95 11.66
C GLU A 70 -2.13 4.15 12.12
N ASN A 71 -1.95 5.00 13.12
CA ASN A 71 -0.61 5.39 13.57
C ASN A 71 0.24 4.16 13.90
N ASN A 72 1.45 4.15 13.39
CA ASN A 72 2.41 3.05 13.57
C ASN A 72 1.92 1.74 12.97
N GLN A 73 1.12 1.85 11.92
CA GLN A 73 0.61 0.69 11.20
C GLN A 73 0.93 0.81 9.73
N SER A 74 0.87 -0.30 9.05
CA SER A 74 1.14 -0.35 7.63
C SER A 74 0.34 -1.47 7.00
N ASN A 75 -0.03 -1.28 5.73
CA ASN A 75 -0.65 -2.35 4.96
C ASN A 75 0.38 -3.12 4.13
N SER A 76 1.66 -2.84 4.31
CA SER A 76 2.71 -3.45 3.49
C SER A 76 3.88 -3.98 4.30
N PHE A 77 4.19 -3.37 5.42
CA PHE A 77 5.36 -3.75 6.21
C PHE A 77 4.94 -4.56 7.42
N GLU A 78 5.76 -5.54 7.76
CA GLU A 78 5.50 -6.43 8.88
C GLU A 78 5.72 -5.73 10.20
N VAL A 79 5.08 -6.26 11.23
CA VAL A 79 5.31 -5.82 12.60
C VAL A 79 6.80 -5.97 12.91
N GLY A 80 7.36 -4.93 13.50
CA GLY A 80 8.78 -4.91 13.81
C GLY A 80 9.64 -4.15 12.82
N SER A 81 9.07 -3.79 11.67
CA SER A 81 9.79 -2.91 10.74
C SER A 81 9.98 -1.56 11.40
N LYS A 82 11.12 -0.95 11.18
CA LYS A 82 11.50 0.27 11.88
C LYS A 82 11.33 1.48 10.98
N ILE A 83 10.88 2.57 11.58
CA ILE A 83 10.58 3.79 10.85
C ILE A 83 11.58 4.87 11.26
N TYR A 84 12.21 5.49 10.27
CA TYR A 84 13.21 6.53 10.51
C TYR A 84 12.79 7.80 9.80
N SER A 85 13.14 8.94 10.41
CA SER A 85 12.97 10.21 9.75
C SER A 85 14.05 10.39 8.69
N VAL A 86 13.86 11.44 7.88
CA VAL A 86 14.87 11.85 6.91
C VAL A 86 15.37 13.22 7.35
N GLN A 87 16.69 13.39 7.33
CA GLN A 87 17.27 14.63 7.81
C GLN A 87 16.83 15.81 6.94
N GLY A 88 16.39 16.87 7.59
CA GLY A 88 16.07 18.10 6.91
C GLY A 88 14.66 18.21 6.35
N THR A 89 13.85 17.18 6.47
CA THR A 89 12.50 17.24 5.94
C THR A 89 11.61 16.25 6.64
N ASP A 90 10.31 16.55 6.71
CA ASP A 90 9.33 15.59 7.20
C ASP A 90 8.44 15.07 6.07
N GLN A 91 8.82 15.35 4.83
CA GLN A 91 8.06 14.86 3.68
C GLN A 91 8.38 13.42 3.34
N TYR A 92 9.44 12.87 3.90
CA TYR A 92 9.87 11.51 3.61
C TYR A 92 10.14 10.77 4.90
N ILE A 93 9.99 9.48 4.85
CA ILE A 93 10.47 8.59 5.90
C ILE A 93 11.18 7.42 5.24
N ILE A 94 11.97 6.72 6.03
CA ILE A 94 12.63 5.50 5.59
C ILE A 94 12.16 4.38 6.50
N VAL A 95 11.70 3.29 5.89
CA VAL A 95 11.31 2.10 6.64
C VAL A 95 12.32 1.01 6.35
N ILE A 96 12.87 0.43 7.41
CA ILE A 96 13.75 -0.72 7.29
C ILE A 96 12.94 -1.95 7.65
N ASP A 97 12.75 -2.83 6.69
CA ASP A 97 11.92 -4.00 6.91
C ASP A 97 12.68 -5.11 7.61
N LYS A 98 12.04 -6.25 7.78
CA LYS A 98 12.61 -7.36 8.54
C LYS A 98 13.82 -7.98 7.81
N ASP A 99 13.95 -7.73 6.54
CA ASP A 99 15.09 -8.19 5.76
C ASP A 99 16.19 -7.16 5.67
N ASN A 100 16.09 -6.08 6.44
CA ASN A 100 17.05 -4.98 6.47
C ASN A 100 17.11 -4.19 5.18
N GLU A 101 16.04 -4.19 4.42
CA GLU A 101 15.97 -3.38 3.21
C GLU A 101 15.36 -2.04 3.54
N GLU A 102 15.89 -1.00 2.91
CA GLU A 102 15.44 0.37 3.13
C GLU A 102 14.44 0.77 2.07
N HIS A 103 13.35 1.37 2.51
CA HIS A 103 12.29 1.82 1.62
C HIS A 103 12.01 3.29 1.89
N LEU A 104 11.97 4.09 0.83
CA LEU A 104 11.67 5.51 0.95
C LEU A 104 10.18 5.71 0.70
N LEU A 105 9.55 6.45 1.60
CA LEU A 105 8.14 6.77 1.46
C LEU A 105 7.99 8.29 1.52
N GLU A 106 6.98 8.79 0.84
CA GLU A 106 6.73 10.21 0.72
C GLU A 106 5.36 10.52 1.30
N SER A 107 5.23 11.67 1.96
CA SER A 107 3.96 12.07 2.55
C SER A 107 2.89 12.20 1.48
N ALA A 108 1.67 11.80 1.83
CA ALA A 108 0.56 11.83 0.91
C ALA A 108 0.17 13.27 0.60
N PRO A 109 -0.33 13.52 -0.62
CA PRO A 109 -0.78 14.87 -0.97
C PRO A 109 -1.89 15.33 -0.04
N GLY A 110 -1.80 16.56 0.41
CA GLY A 110 -2.83 17.12 1.26
C GLY A 110 -2.71 16.75 2.72
N ASP A 111 -1.69 16.05 3.09
CA ASP A 111 -1.50 15.57 4.45
C ASP A 111 -0.43 16.36 5.16
N GLU A 112 -0.40 17.65 4.96
CA GLU A 112 0.62 18.51 5.53
C GLU A 112 0.20 19.23 6.74
#